data_9a20befee3c5392a7efa41dd1ab464d8
#
_entry.id   9a20befee3c5392a7efa41dd1ab464d8
#
_cell.length_a   1.000
_cell.length_b   1.000
_cell.length_c   1.000
_cell.angle_alpha   90.00
_cell.angle_beta   90.00
_cell.angle_gamma   90.00
#
_symmetry.space_group_name_H-M   'P 1'
#
loop_
_entity.id
_entity.type
_entity.pdbx_description
1 polymer ?
#
loop_
_entity_poly.entity_id
_entity_poly.type
_entity_poly.pdbx_seq_one_letter_code
_entity_poly.pdbx_strand_id
1 'polypeptide(L)'
;MTDLPFRIGQAVDVHAFAAPDSPRTLMVACLEWPGERPLEGHSDADVAAHALCDAMLLATGLGELGTVFGVDRPQWAGASGRALLEEVRRMAAEAGWVLGNATVQVVGNRPRMAARLPEACAVMSEIAGGTVTVSATTSDHLGFTGRGEGVAALASALMVRAEG
;
A
#
# COMPACT_ATOMS: atom_id res chain seq x y z
N MET A 1 -30.79 -1.40 -8.01
CA MET A 1 -29.85 -0.81 -7.02
C MET A 1 -29.33 0.51 -7.61
N THR A 2 -29.44 1.61 -6.87
CA THR A 2 -28.90 2.91 -7.31
C THR A 2 -27.37 2.81 -7.27
N ASP A 3 -26.70 3.03 -8.40
CA ASP A 3 -25.24 3.07 -8.44
C ASP A 3 -24.79 4.36 -7.76
N LEU A 4 -24.18 4.25 -6.57
CA LEU A 4 -23.72 5.41 -5.83
C LEU A 4 -22.50 6.02 -6.54
N PRO A 5 -22.35 7.35 -6.51
CA PRO A 5 -21.21 8.02 -7.17
C PRO A 5 -19.90 7.83 -6.43
N PHE A 6 -19.87 7.04 -5.38
CA PHE A 6 -18.68 6.72 -4.59
C PHE A 6 -18.72 5.27 -4.09
N ARG A 7 -17.54 4.72 -3.81
CA ARG A 7 -17.36 3.39 -3.20
C ARG A 7 -16.19 3.42 -2.21
N ILE A 8 -16.30 2.59 -1.18
CA ILE A 8 -15.23 2.41 -0.17
C ILE A 8 -14.65 1.02 -0.32
N GLY A 9 -13.32 0.93 -0.31
CA GLY A 9 -12.58 -0.32 -0.15
C GLY A 9 -11.68 -0.25 1.06
N GLN A 10 -11.46 -1.40 1.68
CA GLN A 10 -10.55 -1.56 2.81
C GLN A 10 -9.72 -2.82 2.60
N ALA A 11 -8.44 -2.74 2.91
CA ALA A 11 -7.54 -3.88 2.82
C ALA A 11 -6.47 -3.85 3.91
N VAL A 12 -5.88 -5.01 4.12
CA VAL A 12 -4.74 -5.21 5.02
C VAL A 12 -3.66 -5.94 4.25
N ASP A 13 -2.41 -5.49 4.37
CA ASP A 13 -1.24 -6.22 3.91
C ASP A 13 -0.26 -6.46 5.05
N VAL A 14 0.41 -7.60 5.05
CA VAL A 14 1.33 -8.02 6.10
C VAL A 14 2.55 -8.69 5.48
N HIS A 15 3.73 -8.22 5.84
CA HIS A 15 4.99 -8.82 5.44
C HIS A 15 5.92 -9.09 6.62
N ALA A 16 6.56 -10.25 6.62
CA ALA A 16 7.60 -10.59 7.58
C ALA A 16 8.89 -9.81 7.26
N PHE A 17 9.70 -9.55 8.28
CA PHE A 17 11.07 -9.08 8.04
C PHE A 17 11.90 -10.18 7.38
N ALA A 18 12.63 -9.83 6.35
CA ALA A 18 13.58 -10.70 5.67
C ALA A 18 14.74 -11.11 6.59
N ALA A 19 15.58 -12.04 6.15
CA ALA A 19 16.81 -12.38 6.85
C ALA A 19 17.70 -11.14 7.07
N PRO A 20 18.45 -11.05 8.18
CA PRO A 20 19.26 -9.86 8.49
C PRO A 20 20.32 -9.51 7.44
N ASP A 21 20.76 -10.50 6.67
CA ASP A 21 21.74 -10.40 5.58
C ASP A 21 21.11 -10.23 4.19
N SER A 22 19.81 -10.04 4.13
CA SER A 22 19.12 -9.80 2.86
C SER A 22 19.66 -8.54 2.17
N PRO A 23 20.00 -8.61 0.86
CA PRO A 23 20.50 -7.47 0.11
C PRO A 23 19.44 -6.45 -0.29
N ARG A 24 18.19 -6.71 0.08
CA ARG A 24 17.05 -5.85 -0.26
C ARG A 24 17.07 -4.57 0.57
N THR A 25 16.42 -3.53 0.09
CA THR A 25 16.15 -2.31 0.85
C THR A 25 14.73 -2.35 1.39
N LEU A 26 14.52 -1.83 2.60
CA LEU A 26 13.17 -1.66 3.13
C LEU A 26 12.44 -0.56 2.37
N MET A 27 11.29 -0.91 1.81
CA MET A 27 10.34 0.02 1.22
C MET A 27 9.07 0.08 2.08
N VAL A 28 8.62 1.27 2.44
CA VAL A 28 7.33 1.51 3.12
C VAL A 28 6.79 2.87 2.69
N ALA A 29 5.54 2.91 2.24
CA ALA A 29 4.85 4.09 1.75
C ALA A 29 5.57 4.73 0.54
N CYS A 30 6.06 3.90 -0.38
CA CYS A 30 6.82 4.27 -1.57
C CYS A 30 8.12 5.05 -1.26
N LEU A 31 8.62 4.93 -0.03
CA LEU A 31 9.88 5.51 0.43
C LEU A 31 10.88 4.42 0.76
N GLU A 32 12.13 4.70 0.39
CA GLU A 32 13.27 3.89 0.81
C GLU A 32 13.69 4.23 2.25
N TRP A 33 14.00 3.20 3.05
CA TRP A 33 14.43 3.33 4.44
C TRP A 33 15.82 2.71 4.61
N PRO A 34 16.90 3.45 4.29
CA PRO A 34 18.25 2.94 4.37
C PRO A 34 18.64 2.53 5.79
N GLY A 35 19.33 1.39 5.91
CA GLY A 35 19.80 0.86 7.20
C GLY A 35 18.72 0.14 8.04
N GLU A 36 17.49 0.11 7.58
CA GLU A 36 16.44 -0.70 8.20
C GLU A 36 16.36 -2.09 7.58
N ARG A 37 15.93 -3.08 8.38
CA ARG A 37 15.76 -4.45 7.92
C ARG A 37 14.64 -4.53 6.88
N PRO A 38 14.88 -5.12 5.69
CA PRO A 38 13.87 -5.20 4.63
C PRO A 38 12.75 -6.19 4.97
N LEU A 39 11.66 -6.11 4.21
CA LEU A 39 10.56 -7.07 4.27
C LEU A 39 10.71 -8.13 3.19
N GLU A 40 10.12 -9.32 3.44
CA GLU A 40 10.03 -10.41 2.47
C GLU A 40 8.81 -10.23 1.57
N GLY A 41 8.96 -10.58 0.28
CA GLY A 41 7.86 -10.58 -0.69
C GLY A 41 8.36 -10.76 -2.11
N HIS A 42 7.43 -11.00 -3.04
CA HIS A 42 7.72 -11.19 -4.48
C HIS A 42 8.02 -9.87 -5.20
N SER A 43 7.53 -8.74 -4.66
CA SER A 43 7.78 -7.37 -5.10
C SER A 43 8.81 -6.69 -4.18
N ASP A 44 8.74 -5.39 -4.00
CA ASP A 44 9.52 -4.66 -2.98
C ASP A 44 8.98 -4.84 -1.55
N ALA A 45 7.85 -5.54 -1.38
CA ALA A 45 7.16 -5.80 -0.12
C ALA A 45 6.72 -4.53 0.63
N ASP A 46 6.39 -3.46 -0.09
CA ASP A 46 5.86 -2.23 0.51
C ASP A 46 4.42 -2.44 0.99
N VAL A 47 4.27 -2.77 2.27
CA VAL A 47 2.97 -3.05 2.89
C VAL A 47 1.97 -1.91 2.75
N ALA A 48 2.43 -0.65 2.77
CA ALA A 48 1.56 0.51 2.69
C ALA A 48 1.01 0.70 1.27
N ALA A 49 1.88 0.56 0.26
CA ALA A 49 1.48 0.62 -1.14
C ALA A 49 0.56 -0.55 -1.51
N HIS A 50 0.87 -1.77 -1.07
CA HIS A 50 0.05 -2.95 -1.35
C HIS A 50 -1.34 -2.85 -0.71
N ALA A 51 -1.43 -2.46 0.55
CA ALA A 51 -2.72 -2.27 1.22
C ALA A 51 -3.57 -1.20 0.50
N LEU A 52 -2.96 -0.10 0.03
CA LEU A 52 -3.68 0.93 -0.71
C LEU A 52 -4.12 0.43 -2.10
N CYS A 53 -3.27 -0.30 -2.81
CA CYS A 53 -3.64 -0.92 -4.09
C CYS A 53 -4.87 -1.82 -3.94
N ASP A 54 -4.87 -2.71 -2.96
CA ASP A 54 -5.99 -3.60 -2.71
C ASP A 54 -7.26 -2.85 -2.29
N ALA A 55 -7.14 -1.83 -1.43
CA ALA A 55 -8.28 -1.01 -1.05
C ALA A 55 -8.93 -0.32 -2.28
N MET A 56 -8.12 0.21 -3.21
CA MET A 56 -8.61 0.83 -4.44
C MET A 56 -9.24 -0.19 -5.40
N LEU A 57 -8.61 -1.35 -5.60
CA LEU A 57 -9.12 -2.44 -6.45
C LEU A 57 -10.44 -2.98 -5.92
N LEU A 58 -10.55 -3.23 -4.62
CA LEU A 58 -11.78 -3.71 -3.97
C LEU A 58 -12.92 -2.69 -4.08
N ALA A 59 -12.64 -1.40 -3.86
CA ALA A 59 -13.64 -0.34 -4.00
C ALA A 59 -14.21 -0.27 -5.42
N THR A 60 -13.36 -0.44 -6.42
CA THR A 60 -13.74 -0.33 -7.85
C THR A 60 -14.29 -1.62 -8.42
N GLY A 61 -14.14 -2.75 -7.70
CA GLY A 61 -14.56 -4.08 -8.19
C GLY A 61 -13.63 -4.66 -9.26
N LEU A 62 -12.39 -4.17 -9.33
CA LEU A 62 -11.39 -4.62 -10.33
C LEU A 62 -10.58 -5.84 -9.87
N GLY A 63 -10.81 -6.34 -8.66
CA GLY A 63 -10.15 -7.51 -8.10
C GLY A 63 -9.26 -7.19 -6.90
N GLU A 64 -8.14 -7.87 -6.79
CA GLU A 64 -7.12 -7.73 -5.75
C GLU A 64 -5.73 -7.93 -6.35
N LEU A 65 -4.67 -7.52 -5.66
CA LEU A 65 -3.28 -7.62 -6.14
C LEU A 65 -2.91 -9.03 -6.61
N GLY A 66 -3.30 -10.04 -5.85
CA GLY A 66 -3.01 -11.43 -6.19
C GLY A 66 -3.63 -11.90 -7.51
N THR A 67 -4.83 -11.42 -7.84
CA THR A 67 -5.51 -11.76 -9.10
C THR A 67 -5.08 -10.88 -10.27
N VAL A 68 -4.77 -9.62 -10.00
CA VAL A 68 -4.40 -8.63 -11.04
C VAL A 68 -2.92 -8.76 -11.43
N PHE A 69 -2.05 -8.90 -10.43
CA PHE A 69 -0.59 -8.86 -10.61
C PHE A 69 0.11 -10.17 -10.22
N GLY A 70 -0.64 -11.25 -10.03
CA GLY A 70 -0.19 -12.51 -9.43
C GLY A 70 1.12 -13.07 -9.99
N VAL A 71 1.67 -14.05 -9.29
CA VAL A 71 2.98 -14.68 -9.57
C VAL A 71 3.13 -15.25 -10.98
N ASP A 72 2.02 -15.49 -11.67
CA ASP A 72 1.97 -15.98 -13.07
C ASP A 72 2.16 -14.86 -14.11
N ARG A 73 2.43 -13.63 -13.69
CA ARG A 73 2.60 -12.47 -14.57
C ARG A 73 4.03 -11.94 -14.51
N PRO A 74 4.93 -12.44 -15.34
CA PRO A 74 6.37 -12.12 -15.31
C PRO A 74 6.67 -10.61 -15.38
N GLN A 75 5.82 -9.84 -16.07
CA GLN A 75 5.99 -8.38 -16.19
C GLN A 75 5.91 -7.63 -14.86
N TRP A 76 5.34 -8.24 -13.83
CA TRP A 76 5.21 -7.65 -12.49
C TRP A 76 6.15 -8.28 -11.46
N ALA A 77 6.99 -9.23 -11.89
CA ALA A 77 8.00 -9.83 -11.02
C ALA A 77 8.99 -8.75 -10.55
N GLY A 78 9.10 -8.56 -9.25
CA GLY A 78 9.95 -7.53 -8.66
C GLY A 78 9.45 -6.09 -8.82
N ALA A 79 8.19 -5.88 -9.23
CA ALA A 79 7.62 -4.55 -9.34
C ALA A 79 7.68 -3.80 -8.00
N SER A 80 7.96 -2.50 -8.06
CA SER A 80 7.89 -1.64 -6.87
C SER A 80 6.44 -1.33 -6.49
N GLY A 81 6.19 -1.08 -5.21
CA GLY A 81 4.89 -0.62 -4.72
C GLY A 81 4.42 0.64 -5.45
N ARG A 82 5.35 1.54 -5.83
CA ARG A 82 5.07 2.69 -6.71
C ARG A 82 4.48 2.25 -8.05
N ALA A 83 5.12 1.33 -8.74
CA ALA A 83 4.68 0.88 -10.07
C ALA A 83 3.31 0.18 -10.01
N LEU A 84 3.08 -0.62 -8.95
CA LEU A 84 1.78 -1.26 -8.73
C LEU A 84 0.69 -0.22 -8.48
N LEU A 85 0.95 0.78 -7.65
CA LEU A 85 -0.03 1.83 -7.33
C LEU A 85 -0.34 2.73 -8.53
N GLU A 86 0.67 3.06 -9.35
CA GLU A 86 0.49 3.78 -10.63
C GLU A 86 -0.42 3.00 -11.58
N GLU A 87 -0.22 1.68 -11.69
CA GLU A 87 -1.03 0.83 -12.55
C GLU A 87 -2.46 0.69 -12.02
N VAL A 88 -2.65 0.50 -10.71
CA VAL A 88 -3.99 0.47 -10.09
C VAL A 88 -4.74 1.79 -10.33
N ARG A 89 -4.06 2.93 -10.19
CA ARG A 89 -4.64 4.23 -10.53
C ARG A 89 -5.08 4.29 -11.98
N ARG A 90 -4.25 3.82 -12.91
CA ARG A 90 -4.57 3.79 -14.36
C ARG A 90 -5.80 2.92 -14.62
N MET A 91 -5.83 1.71 -14.06
CA MET A 91 -6.97 0.78 -14.18
C MET A 91 -8.27 1.36 -13.63
N ALA A 92 -8.20 2.00 -12.46
CA ALA A 92 -9.34 2.67 -11.86
C ALA A 92 -9.88 3.79 -12.77
N ALA A 93 -8.99 4.63 -13.32
CA ALA A 93 -9.35 5.70 -14.23
C ALA A 93 -10.03 5.18 -15.51
N GLU A 94 -9.52 4.10 -16.10
CA GLU A 94 -10.15 3.45 -17.27
C GLU A 94 -11.55 2.88 -16.95
N ALA A 95 -11.77 2.47 -15.69
CA ALA A 95 -13.08 2.03 -15.22
C ALA A 95 -13.99 3.20 -14.77
N GLY A 96 -13.57 4.45 -14.95
CA GLY A 96 -14.34 5.66 -14.61
C GLY A 96 -14.32 6.01 -13.12
N TRP A 97 -13.24 5.64 -12.41
CA TRP A 97 -13.07 5.93 -10.99
C TRP A 97 -11.79 6.73 -10.73
N VAL A 98 -11.85 7.66 -9.79
CA VAL A 98 -10.69 8.39 -9.27
C VAL A 98 -10.64 8.31 -7.75
N LEU A 99 -9.46 8.44 -7.19
CA LEU A 99 -9.30 8.47 -5.74
C LEU A 99 -9.78 9.81 -5.18
N GLY A 100 -10.80 9.79 -4.35
CA GLY A 100 -11.24 10.95 -3.57
C GLY A 100 -10.28 11.22 -2.42
N ASN A 101 -10.11 10.24 -1.54
CA ASN A 101 -9.07 10.24 -0.52
C ASN A 101 -8.81 8.82 0.02
N ALA A 102 -7.67 8.64 0.66
CA ALA A 102 -7.35 7.41 1.36
C ALA A 102 -6.63 7.67 2.68
N THR A 103 -6.71 6.69 3.57
CA THR A 103 -5.88 6.61 4.78
C THR A 103 -5.11 5.30 4.77
N VAL A 104 -3.84 5.35 5.20
CA VAL A 104 -3.00 4.17 5.38
C VAL A 104 -2.42 4.21 6.80
N GLN A 105 -2.69 3.19 7.58
CA GLN A 105 -2.15 3.00 8.92
C GLN A 105 -1.09 1.91 8.87
N VAL A 106 0.16 2.24 9.14
CA VAL A 106 1.25 1.28 9.29
C VAL A 106 1.38 0.87 10.75
N VAL A 107 1.46 -0.43 11.01
CA VAL A 107 1.59 -1.00 12.36
C VAL A 107 2.89 -1.80 12.43
N GLY A 108 3.83 -1.36 13.27
CA GLY A 108 5.12 -2.02 13.44
C GLY A 108 6.08 -1.23 14.31
N ASN A 109 7.16 -1.89 14.74
CA ASN A 109 8.19 -1.25 15.56
C ASN A 109 9.22 -0.47 14.70
N ARG A 110 9.33 -0.82 13.42
CA ARG A 110 10.25 -0.27 12.43
C ARG A 110 9.59 -0.22 11.05
N PRO A 111 9.98 0.74 10.19
CA PRO A 111 10.88 1.87 10.47
C PRO A 111 10.21 2.91 11.39
N ARG A 112 11.00 3.82 11.98
CA ARG A 112 10.46 4.96 12.76
C ARG A 112 9.97 6.04 11.81
N MET A 113 8.70 5.98 11.44
CA MET A 113 8.13 6.79 10.37
C MET A 113 7.86 8.26 10.73
N ALA A 114 7.78 8.62 12.02
CA ALA A 114 7.26 9.92 12.48
C ALA A 114 7.87 11.14 11.74
N ALA A 115 9.20 11.16 11.57
CA ALA A 115 9.88 12.28 10.91
C ALA A 115 9.62 12.38 9.40
N ARG A 116 9.20 11.29 8.76
CA ARG A 116 8.99 11.22 7.30
C ARG A 116 7.52 11.05 6.91
N LEU A 117 6.59 11.08 7.85
CA LEU A 117 5.15 10.97 7.54
C LEU A 117 4.67 12.04 6.54
N PRO A 118 5.07 13.32 6.64
CA PRO A 118 4.68 14.31 5.62
C PRO A 118 5.19 13.96 4.21
N GLU A 119 6.41 13.44 4.09
CA GLU A 119 6.99 12.97 2.83
C GLU A 119 6.20 11.75 2.29
N ALA A 120 5.89 10.78 3.15
CA ALA A 120 5.10 9.60 2.79
C ALA A 120 3.71 9.99 2.27
N CYS A 121 3.02 10.92 2.96
CA CYS A 121 1.73 11.44 2.52
C CYS A 121 1.83 12.10 1.14
N ALA A 122 2.84 12.94 0.93
CA ALA A 122 3.03 13.65 -0.34
C ALA A 122 3.30 12.69 -1.50
N VAL A 123 4.24 11.75 -1.31
CA VAL A 123 4.63 10.78 -2.34
C VAL A 123 3.46 9.86 -2.70
N MET A 124 2.79 9.27 -1.70
CA MET A 124 1.65 8.39 -1.97
C MET A 124 0.48 9.14 -2.60
N SER A 125 0.22 10.40 -2.22
CA SER A 125 -0.83 11.23 -2.83
C SER A 125 -0.55 11.51 -4.30
N GLU A 126 0.69 11.85 -4.64
CA GLU A 126 1.12 12.07 -6.03
C GLU A 126 0.89 10.83 -6.89
N ILE A 127 1.35 9.67 -6.41
CA ILE A 127 1.26 8.40 -7.14
C ILE A 127 -0.21 7.97 -7.29
N ALA A 128 -0.97 7.97 -6.20
CA ALA A 128 -2.36 7.53 -6.20
C ALA A 128 -3.32 8.49 -6.91
N GLY A 129 -2.92 9.76 -7.11
CA GLY A 129 -3.73 10.77 -7.80
C GLY A 129 -4.88 11.33 -6.96
N GLY A 130 -4.75 11.30 -5.64
CA GLY A 130 -5.71 11.84 -4.68
C GLY A 130 -5.06 11.95 -3.31
N THR A 131 -5.72 12.58 -2.35
CA THR A 131 -5.16 12.78 -1.02
C THR A 131 -5.00 11.45 -0.28
N VAL A 132 -3.76 11.11 0.11
CA VAL A 132 -3.44 9.96 0.95
C VAL A 132 -2.84 10.45 2.26
N THR A 133 -3.44 10.06 3.38
CA THR A 133 -2.90 10.32 4.71
C THR A 133 -2.26 9.03 5.24
N VAL A 134 -0.97 9.09 5.53
CA VAL A 134 -0.22 7.99 6.13
C VAL A 134 -0.01 8.26 7.60
N SER A 135 -0.24 7.26 8.43
CA SER A 135 0.04 7.28 9.86
C SER A 135 0.76 6.00 10.27
N ALA A 136 1.41 6.02 11.41
CA ALA A 136 2.13 4.87 11.93
C ALA A 136 1.90 4.72 13.45
N THR A 137 1.84 3.48 13.91
CA THR A 137 1.68 3.13 15.32
C THR A 137 2.43 1.84 15.64
N THR A 138 2.60 1.56 16.93
CA THR A 138 3.04 0.26 17.43
C THR A 138 1.85 -0.51 17.99
N SER A 139 2.04 -1.79 18.28
CA SER A 139 1.07 -2.64 18.96
C SER A 139 1.41 -2.86 20.45
N ASP A 140 2.22 -1.99 21.05
CA ASP A 140 2.63 -2.06 22.45
C ASP A 140 3.17 -3.44 22.85
N HIS A 141 4.10 -3.96 22.05
CA HIS A 141 4.74 -5.28 22.21
C HIS A 141 3.80 -6.49 22.02
N LEU A 142 2.55 -6.28 21.61
CA LEU A 142 1.60 -7.37 21.35
C LEU A 142 1.71 -7.90 19.93
N GLY A 143 1.50 -9.20 19.78
CA GLY A 143 1.43 -9.90 18.50
C GLY A 143 2.75 -9.89 17.73
N PHE A 144 2.70 -10.29 16.45
CA PHE A 144 3.87 -10.38 15.57
C PHE A 144 4.52 -9.02 15.28
N THR A 145 3.72 -7.95 15.17
CA THR A 145 4.26 -6.60 14.98
C THR A 145 4.99 -6.10 16.22
N GLY A 146 4.43 -6.38 17.40
CA GLY A 146 5.04 -6.02 18.68
C GLY A 146 6.31 -6.81 18.99
N ARG A 147 6.39 -8.07 18.55
CA ARG A 147 7.62 -8.88 18.65
C ARG A 147 8.66 -8.55 17.57
N GLY A 148 8.35 -7.66 16.64
CA GLY A 148 9.27 -7.29 15.57
C GLY A 148 9.50 -8.38 14.53
N GLU A 149 8.49 -9.21 14.27
CA GLU A 149 8.53 -10.29 13.27
C GLU A 149 8.15 -9.78 11.87
N GLY A 150 7.41 -8.70 11.80
CA GLY A 150 6.95 -8.10 10.54
C GLY A 150 6.24 -6.76 10.75
N VAL A 151 5.71 -6.25 9.65
CA VAL A 151 4.95 -5.00 9.57
C VAL A 151 3.61 -5.28 8.92
N ALA A 152 2.55 -4.63 9.40
CA ALA A 152 1.24 -4.63 8.79
C ALA A 152 0.87 -3.21 8.33
N ALA A 153 0.05 -3.12 7.30
CA ALA A 153 -0.62 -1.88 6.94
C ALA A 153 -2.11 -2.13 6.70
N LEU A 154 -2.92 -1.17 7.11
CA LEU A 154 -4.35 -1.12 6.83
C LEU A 154 -4.60 0.11 5.97
N ALA A 155 -5.36 -0.06 4.89
CA ALA A 155 -5.74 1.04 4.03
C ALA A 155 -7.26 1.10 3.87
N SER A 156 -7.77 2.32 3.78
CA SER A 156 -9.15 2.59 3.38
C SER A 156 -9.13 3.63 2.27
N ALA A 157 -9.81 3.35 1.16
CA ALA A 157 -9.88 4.22 -0.01
C ALA A 157 -11.34 4.57 -0.30
N LEU A 158 -11.59 5.85 -0.51
CA LEU A 158 -12.84 6.37 -1.08
C LEU A 158 -12.60 6.63 -2.56
N MET A 159 -13.20 5.82 -3.42
CA MET A 159 -13.21 6.01 -4.86
C MET A 159 -14.49 6.75 -5.28
N VAL A 160 -14.36 7.75 -6.14
CA VAL A 160 -15.49 8.53 -6.66
C VAL A 160 -15.56 8.40 -8.18
N ARG A 161 -16.76 8.52 -8.74
CA ARG A 161 -16.92 8.55 -10.20
C ARG A 161 -16.17 9.73 -10.77
N ALA A 162 -15.37 9.49 -11.81
CA ALA A 162 -14.79 10.59 -12.58
C ALA A 162 -15.90 11.45 -13.20
N GLU A 163 -15.77 12.76 -13.11
CA GLU A 163 -16.64 13.67 -13.83
C GLU A 163 -16.40 13.47 -15.33
N GLY A 164 -17.47 13.24 -16.09
CA GLY A 164 -17.42 13.02 -17.53
C GLY A 164 -17.20 14.31 -18.32
#